data_e7c0d7f079b54d2860a1234b65225cff
#
_entry.id   e7c0d7f079b54d2860a1234b65225cff
#
_cell.length_a   1.000
_cell.length_b   1.000
_cell.length_c   1.000
_cell.angle_alpha   90.00
_cell.angle_beta   90.00
_cell.angle_gamma   90.00
#
_symmetry.space_group_name_H-M   'P 1'
#
loop_
_entity.id
_entity.type
_entity.pdbx_description
1 polymer ?
#
loop_
_entity_poly.entity_id
_entity_poly.type
_entity_poly.pdbx_seq_one_letter_code
_entity_poly.pdbx_strand_id
1 'polypeptide(L)'
;VLGLISGEKFQDPLREGCQALFGSTHKTFFGPQGGIILADKEHGEAVKKRIFPEFVDNAHWNRVAALTLAIAEMKNYGKEYAGQVIRNAQTLAKALAEEDFPVACPQLGYTQSHQVLLDYGGYKKGGVTARKLEKANIIVDSGVRLGVCEATRRGMKEEEMQRIALFIKRVVVDDEDTNRVKEDVMKLTEEFQEIEYCFK
;
A
#
# COMPACT_ATOMS: atom_id res chain seq x y z
N VAL A 1 4.87 -3.05 5.09
CA VAL A 1 5.16 -1.68 5.62
C VAL A 1 6.58 -1.16 5.34
N LEU A 2 7.42 -1.92 4.57
CA LEU A 2 8.83 -1.55 4.35
C LEU A 2 9.01 -0.11 3.85
N GLY A 3 8.17 0.37 2.94
CA GLY A 3 8.23 1.74 2.42
C GLY A 3 7.96 2.81 3.48
N LEU A 4 7.11 2.52 4.48
CA LEU A 4 6.85 3.46 5.57
C LEU A 4 8.02 3.49 6.57
N ILE A 5 8.65 2.33 6.81
CA ILE A 5 9.87 2.22 7.63
C ILE A 5 11.00 3.01 6.96
N SER A 6 11.24 2.75 5.66
CA SER A 6 12.29 3.45 4.89
C SER A 6 12.03 4.95 4.75
N GLY A 7 10.78 5.37 4.76
CA GLY A 7 10.36 6.77 4.77
C GLY A 7 10.32 7.42 6.16
N GLU A 8 10.83 6.76 7.19
CA GLU A 8 10.88 7.27 8.57
C GLU A 8 9.51 7.69 9.14
N LYS A 9 8.44 7.00 8.75
CA LYS A 9 7.06 7.28 9.18
C LYS A 9 6.39 6.10 9.87
N PHE A 10 7.19 5.11 10.24
CA PHE A 10 6.75 3.91 10.97
C PHE A 10 7.87 3.48 11.94
N GLN A 11 7.72 2.32 12.56
CA GLN A 11 8.74 1.73 13.45
C GLN A 11 10.13 1.71 12.80
N ASP A 12 11.18 1.69 13.62
CA ASP A 12 12.56 1.44 13.18
C ASP A 12 13.07 0.14 13.82
N PRO A 13 12.65 -1.03 13.30
CA PRO A 13 12.87 -2.30 13.98
C PRO A 13 14.33 -2.60 14.29
N LEU A 14 15.26 -2.22 13.43
CA LEU A 14 16.69 -2.48 13.65
C LEU A 14 17.27 -1.63 14.78
N ARG A 15 16.79 -0.40 14.97
CA ARG A 15 17.18 0.45 16.12
C ARG A 15 16.38 0.14 17.38
N GLU A 16 15.22 -0.49 17.21
CA GLU A 16 14.35 -0.92 18.32
C GLU A 16 14.71 -2.31 18.86
N GLY A 17 15.80 -2.93 18.37
CA GLY A 17 16.35 -4.18 18.92
C GLY A 17 16.16 -5.44 18.07
N CYS A 18 15.59 -5.33 16.86
CA CYS A 18 15.57 -6.45 15.94
C CYS A 18 16.95 -6.63 15.31
N GLN A 19 17.41 -7.87 15.21
CA GLN A 19 18.69 -8.21 14.57
C GLN A 19 18.56 -8.27 13.06
N ALA A 20 17.38 -8.59 12.53
CA ALA A 20 17.12 -8.65 11.12
C ALA A 20 15.69 -8.22 10.77
N LEU A 21 15.55 -7.54 9.65
CA LEU A 21 14.30 -7.16 9.01
C LEU A 21 14.28 -7.71 7.58
N PHE A 22 13.20 -8.34 7.21
CA PHE A 22 12.98 -8.76 5.82
C PHE A 22 11.62 -8.28 5.33
N GLY A 23 11.56 -7.97 4.04
CA GLY A 23 10.35 -7.42 3.48
C GLY A 23 10.30 -7.51 1.96
N SER A 24 9.11 -7.26 1.44
CA SER A 24 8.88 -7.16 -0.01
C SER A 24 9.34 -5.80 -0.52
N THR A 25 10.01 -5.81 -1.67
CA THR A 25 10.46 -4.58 -2.35
C THR A 25 9.43 -3.99 -3.30
N HIS A 26 8.28 -4.64 -3.51
CA HIS A 26 7.28 -4.32 -4.53
C HIS A 26 5.88 -3.99 -3.98
N LYS A 27 5.80 -3.56 -2.72
CA LYS A 27 4.53 -3.21 -2.06
C LYS A 27 4.58 -1.75 -1.61
N THR A 28 4.58 -1.48 -0.30
CA THR A 28 4.75 -0.12 0.21
C THR A 28 6.09 0.50 -0.17
N PHE A 29 7.12 -0.32 -0.31
CA PHE A 29 8.35 0.03 -0.98
C PHE A 29 8.13 -0.17 -2.49
N PHE A 30 8.22 0.88 -3.27
CA PHE A 30 7.82 0.92 -4.69
C PHE A 30 8.92 0.45 -5.66
N GLY A 31 9.62 -0.62 -5.29
CA GLY A 31 10.68 -1.23 -6.10
C GLY A 31 10.19 -2.43 -6.92
N PRO A 32 11.10 -3.13 -7.58
CA PRO A 32 10.79 -4.32 -8.37
C PRO A 32 10.37 -5.48 -7.49
N GLN A 33 9.65 -6.43 -8.07
CA GLN A 33 9.22 -7.63 -7.35
C GLN A 33 10.42 -8.38 -6.77
N GLY A 34 10.32 -8.71 -5.49
CA GLY A 34 11.34 -9.44 -4.75
C GLY A 34 11.31 -9.14 -3.26
N GLY A 35 12.35 -9.59 -2.59
CA GLY A 35 12.58 -9.39 -1.17
C GLY A 35 13.94 -8.74 -0.90
N ILE A 36 14.04 -8.17 0.30
CA ILE A 36 15.28 -7.65 0.86
C ILE A 36 15.40 -8.13 2.31
N ILE A 37 16.62 -8.40 2.73
CA ILE A 37 16.97 -8.67 4.13
C ILE A 37 17.94 -7.58 4.56
N LEU A 38 17.61 -6.88 5.64
CA LEU A 38 18.44 -5.90 6.30
C LEU A 38 18.77 -6.45 7.68
N ALA A 39 20.04 -6.43 8.08
CA ALA A 39 20.47 -6.98 9.36
C ALA A 39 21.65 -6.19 9.92
N ASP A 40 21.91 -6.36 11.21
CA ASP A 40 23.19 -5.94 11.78
C ASP A 40 24.36 -6.71 11.12
N LYS A 41 25.58 -6.26 11.37
CA LYS A 41 26.76 -6.80 10.70
C LYS A 41 26.97 -8.30 10.98
N GLU A 42 26.77 -8.73 12.22
CA GLU A 42 26.99 -10.12 12.62
C GLU A 42 26.01 -11.07 11.93
N HIS A 43 24.71 -10.77 12.05
CA HIS A 43 23.65 -11.58 11.45
C HIS A 43 23.67 -11.49 9.91
N GLY A 44 23.99 -10.30 9.36
CA GLY A 44 24.11 -10.10 7.92
C GLY A 44 25.16 -10.97 7.27
N GLU A 45 26.34 -11.16 7.89
CA GLU A 45 27.38 -12.06 7.38
C GLU A 45 26.94 -13.54 7.45
N ALA A 46 26.22 -13.94 8.50
CA ALA A 46 25.67 -15.29 8.60
C ALA A 46 24.62 -15.56 7.52
N VAL A 47 23.70 -14.61 7.30
CA VAL A 47 22.68 -14.68 6.26
C VAL A 47 23.31 -14.76 4.87
N LYS A 48 24.29 -13.89 4.57
CA LYS A 48 24.98 -13.84 3.28
C LYS A 48 25.63 -15.19 2.92
N LYS A 49 26.26 -15.86 3.89
CA LYS A 49 26.90 -17.17 3.68
C LYS A 49 25.90 -18.28 3.35
N ARG A 50 24.65 -18.14 3.81
CA ARG A 50 23.61 -19.15 3.60
C ARG A 50 22.73 -18.88 2.38
N ILE A 51 22.46 -17.61 2.08
CA ILE A 51 21.58 -17.27 0.95
C ILE A 51 22.09 -17.88 -0.35
N PHE A 52 23.38 -17.75 -0.64
CA PHE A 52 23.98 -18.35 -1.83
C PHE A 52 25.00 -19.41 -1.43
N PRO A 53 24.96 -20.66 -1.96
CA PRO A 53 23.98 -21.13 -2.95
C PRO A 53 22.75 -21.86 -2.35
N GLU A 54 22.55 -21.86 -1.02
CA GLU A 54 21.56 -22.74 -0.37
C GLU A 54 20.10 -22.37 -0.71
N PHE A 55 19.79 -21.07 -0.86
CA PHE A 55 18.42 -20.59 -1.11
C PHE A 55 18.26 -19.84 -2.42
N VAL A 56 19.34 -19.26 -2.93
CA VAL A 56 19.35 -18.48 -4.17
C VAL A 56 20.52 -18.97 -5.02
N ASP A 57 20.25 -19.22 -6.28
CA ASP A 57 21.26 -19.75 -7.21
C ASP A 57 21.91 -18.61 -8.02
N ASN A 58 21.13 -17.64 -8.49
CA ASN A 58 21.61 -16.55 -9.33
C ASN A 58 21.06 -15.18 -8.96
N ALA A 59 21.84 -14.14 -9.23
CA ALA A 59 21.38 -12.76 -9.15
C ALA A 59 20.66 -12.35 -10.44
N HIS A 60 19.53 -11.65 -10.32
CA HIS A 60 18.83 -11.03 -11.45
C HIS A 60 19.28 -9.56 -11.57
N TRP A 61 20.25 -9.28 -12.41
CA TRP A 61 20.88 -7.95 -12.52
C TRP A 61 19.92 -6.83 -12.93
N ASN A 62 18.95 -7.13 -13.81
CA ASN A 62 17.87 -6.20 -14.14
C ASN A 62 17.07 -5.77 -12.90
N ARG A 63 16.79 -6.73 -12.00
CA ARG A 63 16.11 -6.44 -10.73
C ARG A 63 16.99 -5.65 -9.77
N VAL A 64 18.29 -5.94 -9.71
CA VAL A 64 19.25 -5.20 -8.89
C VAL A 64 19.33 -3.75 -9.36
N ALA A 65 19.43 -3.51 -10.67
CA ALA A 65 19.44 -2.17 -11.25
C ALA A 65 18.15 -1.39 -10.92
N ALA A 66 16.98 -2.01 -11.12
CA ALA A 66 15.68 -1.39 -10.79
C ALA A 66 15.54 -1.12 -9.28
N LEU A 67 16.02 -2.02 -8.43
CA LEU A 67 16.01 -1.83 -6.97
C LEU A 67 16.93 -0.68 -6.56
N THR A 68 18.08 -0.53 -7.21
CA THR A 68 19.01 0.57 -6.94
C THR A 68 18.36 1.93 -7.20
N LEU A 69 17.64 2.07 -8.33
CA LEU A 69 16.87 3.28 -8.61
C LEU A 69 15.79 3.53 -7.56
N ALA A 70 15.00 2.50 -7.23
CA ALA A 70 13.96 2.61 -6.22
C ALA A 70 14.49 2.98 -4.83
N ILE A 71 15.68 2.49 -4.44
CA ILE A 71 16.36 2.89 -3.20
C ILE A 71 16.76 4.36 -3.26
N ALA A 72 17.31 4.82 -4.39
CA ALA A 72 17.69 6.24 -4.56
C ALA A 72 16.47 7.16 -4.49
N GLU A 73 15.36 6.79 -5.13
CA GLU A 73 14.08 7.53 -5.04
C GLU A 73 13.52 7.51 -3.61
N MET A 74 13.52 6.35 -2.96
CA MET A 74 13.05 6.22 -1.57
C MET A 74 13.90 7.08 -0.61
N LYS A 75 15.19 7.18 -0.83
CA LYS A 75 16.09 8.05 -0.04
C LYS A 75 15.74 9.53 -0.19
N ASN A 76 15.35 9.98 -1.38
CA ASN A 76 15.04 11.37 -1.66
C ASN A 76 13.59 11.75 -1.34
N TYR A 77 12.65 10.89 -1.67
CA TYR A 77 11.21 11.18 -1.62
C TYR A 77 10.45 10.33 -0.59
N GLY A 78 11.09 9.32 0.01
CA GLY A 78 10.42 8.32 0.84
C GLY A 78 9.72 8.92 2.06
N LYS A 79 10.28 9.95 2.68
CA LYS A 79 9.68 10.60 3.85
C LYS A 79 8.38 11.35 3.50
N GLU A 80 8.37 12.04 2.38
CA GLU A 80 7.18 12.73 1.88
C GLU A 80 6.13 11.73 1.43
N TYR A 81 6.51 10.74 0.62
CA TYR A 81 5.66 9.64 0.18
C TYR A 81 5.02 8.90 1.35
N ALA A 82 5.79 8.44 2.31
CA ALA A 82 5.27 7.70 3.46
C ALA A 82 4.30 8.55 4.31
N GLY A 83 4.60 9.83 4.48
CA GLY A 83 3.71 10.77 5.14
C GLY A 83 2.38 10.92 4.41
N GLN A 84 2.42 11.04 3.08
CA GLN A 84 1.20 11.14 2.27
C GLN A 84 0.41 9.82 2.28
N VAL A 85 1.06 8.66 2.21
CA VAL A 85 0.40 7.36 2.32
C VAL A 85 -0.41 7.25 3.62
N ILE A 86 0.15 7.67 4.74
CA ILE A 86 -0.56 7.62 6.03
C ILE A 86 -1.75 8.57 6.04
N ARG A 87 -1.58 9.83 5.58
CA ARG A 87 -2.69 10.79 5.51
C ARG A 87 -3.81 10.29 4.60
N ASN A 88 -3.47 9.76 3.44
CA ASN A 88 -4.43 9.17 2.52
C ASN A 88 -5.21 8.02 3.15
N ALA A 89 -4.52 7.09 3.82
CA ALA A 89 -5.17 5.98 4.51
C ALA A 89 -6.11 6.45 5.63
N GLN A 90 -5.70 7.43 6.42
CA GLN A 90 -6.51 8.00 7.48
C GLN A 90 -7.74 8.74 6.93
N THR A 91 -7.56 9.51 5.86
CA THR A 91 -8.68 10.22 5.20
C THR A 91 -9.68 9.25 4.60
N LEU A 92 -9.20 8.21 3.88
CA LEU A 92 -10.07 7.18 3.34
C LEU A 92 -10.84 6.44 4.43
N ALA A 93 -10.15 6.06 5.51
CA ALA A 93 -10.78 5.38 6.64
C ALA A 93 -11.87 6.22 7.30
N LYS A 94 -11.59 7.51 7.52
CA LYS A 94 -12.55 8.45 8.11
C LYS A 94 -13.74 8.67 7.20
N ALA A 95 -13.52 8.92 5.90
CA ALA A 95 -14.59 9.11 4.93
C ALA A 95 -15.50 7.88 4.81
N LEU A 96 -14.93 6.68 4.83
CA LEU A 96 -15.72 5.44 4.84
C LEU A 96 -16.51 5.26 6.14
N ALA A 97 -15.93 5.61 7.29
CA ALA A 97 -16.62 5.53 8.57
C ALA A 97 -17.79 6.54 8.66
N GLU A 98 -17.65 7.73 8.08
CA GLU A 98 -18.72 8.72 7.96
C GLU A 98 -19.89 8.25 7.08
N GLU A 99 -19.65 7.26 6.21
CA GLU A 99 -20.65 6.60 5.37
C GLU A 99 -21.07 5.24 5.96
N ASP A 100 -20.97 5.06 7.27
CA ASP A 100 -21.39 3.88 8.04
C ASP A 100 -20.71 2.54 7.64
N PHE A 101 -19.55 2.59 6.97
CA PHE A 101 -18.78 1.37 6.74
C PHE A 101 -18.13 0.86 8.04
N PRO A 102 -18.03 -0.45 8.20
CA PRO A 102 -17.45 -1.05 9.40
C PRO A 102 -15.92 -0.96 9.39
N VAL A 103 -15.38 0.24 9.44
CA VAL A 103 -13.93 0.48 9.46
C VAL A 103 -13.36 0.01 10.80
N ALA A 104 -12.34 -0.84 10.73
CA ALA A 104 -11.72 -1.41 11.93
C ALA A 104 -10.99 -0.35 12.78
N CYS A 105 -10.92 -0.60 14.08
CA CYS A 105 -10.12 0.16 15.06
C CYS A 105 -10.45 1.66 15.17
N PRO A 106 -11.73 2.07 15.23
CA PRO A 106 -12.09 3.49 15.33
C PRO A 106 -11.49 4.16 16.57
N GLN A 107 -11.41 3.44 17.70
CA GLN A 107 -10.84 3.92 18.96
C GLN A 107 -9.33 4.22 18.88
N LEU A 108 -8.63 3.73 17.85
CA LEU A 108 -7.21 3.96 17.60
C LEU A 108 -6.95 4.93 16.44
N GLY A 109 -7.99 5.60 15.94
CA GLY A 109 -7.90 6.47 14.75
C GLY A 109 -7.76 5.69 13.45
N TYR A 110 -8.33 4.48 13.40
CA TYR A 110 -8.41 3.55 12.27
C TYR A 110 -7.08 2.94 11.86
N THR A 111 -6.13 3.73 11.38
CA THR A 111 -4.84 3.22 10.86
C THR A 111 -3.71 4.23 11.03
N GLN A 112 -2.51 3.70 11.24
CA GLN A 112 -1.24 4.43 11.15
C GLN A 112 -0.35 3.86 10.04
N SER A 113 -0.94 3.10 9.12
CA SER A 113 -0.23 2.45 8.03
C SER A 113 -0.84 2.81 6.67
N HIS A 114 -0.57 1.99 5.67
CA HIS A 114 -1.05 2.18 4.30
C HIS A 114 -2.39 1.49 4.03
N GLN A 115 -2.95 0.77 4.99
CA GLN A 115 -4.15 -0.06 4.80
C GLN A 115 -5.30 0.43 5.65
N VAL A 116 -6.49 0.43 5.05
CA VAL A 116 -7.78 0.55 5.73
C VAL A 116 -8.43 -0.82 5.71
N LEU A 117 -8.93 -1.26 6.84
CA LEU A 117 -9.59 -2.57 7.00
C LEU A 117 -11.08 -2.36 7.21
N LEU A 118 -11.91 -3.04 6.41
CA LEU A 118 -13.35 -3.11 6.62
C LEU A 118 -13.70 -4.46 7.26
N ASP A 119 -14.25 -4.43 8.47
CA ASP A 119 -14.61 -5.63 9.21
C ASP A 119 -16.01 -6.13 8.84
N TYR A 120 -16.09 -6.97 7.85
CA TYR A 120 -17.32 -7.66 7.45
C TYR A 120 -17.56 -9.00 8.19
N GLY A 121 -16.76 -9.31 9.20
CA GLY A 121 -16.87 -10.57 9.94
C GLY A 121 -16.40 -11.79 9.15
N GLY A 122 -15.44 -11.61 8.24
CA GLY A 122 -14.72 -12.68 7.54
C GLY A 122 -14.75 -12.64 6.01
N TYR A 123 -13.89 -13.46 5.41
CA TYR A 123 -13.62 -13.47 3.97
C TYR A 123 -14.81 -13.80 3.07
N LYS A 124 -15.81 -14.58 3.55
CA LYS A 124 -16.99 -14.90 2.75
C LYS A 124 -17.84 -13.67 2.46
N LYS A 125 -18.11 -12.86 3.50
CA LYS A 125 -18.90 -11.63 3.37
C LYS A 125 -18.12 -10.55 2.64
N GLY A 126 -16.86 -10.35 2.99
CA GLY A 126 -15.97 -9.41 2.30
C GLY A 126 -15.78 -9.76 0.82
N GLY A 127 -15.71 -11.04 0.45
CA GLY A 127 -15.59 -11.48 -0.93
C GLY A 127 -16.81 -11.16 -1.80
N VAL A 128 -18.01 -11.03 -1.23
CA VAL A 128 -19.20 -10.56 -1.97
C VAL A 128 -19.01 -9.07 -2.30
N THR A 129 -18.64 -8.27 -1.31
CA THR A 129 -18.35 -6.84 -1.50
C THR A 129 -17.23 -6.62 -2.49
N ALA A 130 -16.12 -7.35 -2.38
CA ALA A 130 -14.98 -7.25 -3.29
C ALA A 130 -15.38 -7.49 -4.76
N ARG A 131 -16.17 -8.55 -5.03
CA ARG A 131 -16.67 -8.83 -6.40
C ARG A 131 -17.64 -7.77 -6.93
N LYS A 132 -18.39 -7.10 -6.06
CA LYS A 132 -19.26 -6.00 -6.46
C LYS A 132 -18.45 -4.77 -6.84
N LEU A 133 -17.43 -4.44 -6.04
CA LEU A 133 -16.49 -3.35 -6.31
C LEU A 133 -15.66 -3.59 -7.57
N GLU A 134 -15.22 -4.82 -7.82
CA GLU A 134 -14.47 -5.19 -9.02
C GLU A 134 -15.21 -4.86 -10.31
N LYS A 135 -16.54 -5.03 -10.35
CA LYS A 135 -17.37 -4.64 -11.51
C LYS A 135 -17.30 -3.14 -11.80
N ALA A 136 -17.04 -2.32 -10.80
CA ALA A 136 -16.83 -0.88 -10.93
C ALA A 136 -15.35 -0.49 -11.05
N ASN A 137 -14.45 -1.42 -11.40
CA ASN A 137 -13.00 -1.22 -11.47
C ASN A 137 -12.34 -0.82 -10.14
N ILE A 138 -12.96 -1.12 -9.01
CA ILE A 138 -12.38 -0.92 -7.68
C ILE A 138 -11.90 -2.27 -7.17
N ILE A 139 -10.59 -2.52 -7.26
CA ILE A 139 -9.97 -3.81 -6.95
C ILE A 139 -9.54 -3.85 -5.49
N VAL A 140 -10.09 -4.78 -4.74
CA VAL A 140 -9.74 -5.05 -3.34
C VAL A 140 -9.63 -6.56 -3.11
N ASP A 141 -9.02 -6.99 -2.00
CA ASP A 141 -9.01 -8.41 -1.65
C ASP A 141 -10.31 -8.85 -0.98
N SER A 142 -10.48 -10.17 -0.82
CA SER A 142 -11.68 -10.74 -0.19
C SER A 142 -11.82 -10.38 1.30
N GLY A 143 -10.79 -9.86 1.95
CA GLY A 143 -10.85 -9.30 3.30
C GLY A 143 -11.29 -7.85 3.33
N VAL A 144 -11.47 -7.25 2.15
CA VAL A 144 -11.76 -5.83 1.93
C VAL A 144 -10.74 -4.94 2.64
N ARG A 145 -9.47 -5.18 2.32
CA ARG A 145 -8.35 -4.32 2.70
C ARG A 145 -8.09 -3.34 1.56
N LEU A 146 -8.14 -2.05 1.89
CA LEU A 146 -7.92 -0.97 0.94
C LEU A 146 -6.50 -0.43 1.14
N GLY A 147 -5.63 -0.61 0.16
CA GLY A 147 -4.26 -0.12 0.19
C GLY A 147 -4.12 1.14 -0.66
N VAL A 148 -3.55 2.20 -0.11
CA VAL A 148 -3.46 3.51 -0.78
C VAL A 148 -2.09 3.82 -1.39
N CYS A 149 -1.16 2.86 -1.39
CA CYS A 149 0.21 3.10 -1.84
C CYS A 149 0.30 3.48 -3.32
N GLU A 150 -0.41 2.78 -4.20
CA GLU A 150 -0.40 3.06 -5.62
C GLU A 150 -1.09 4.38 -5.92
N ALA A 151 -2.28 4.63 -5.37
CA ALA A 151 -2.98 5.89 -5.51
C ALA A 151 -2.10 7.08 -5.07
N THR A 152 -1.40 6.95 -3.95
CA THR A 152 -0.43 7.96 -3.49
C THR A 152 0.72 8.12 -4.48
N ARG A 153 1.28 7.03 -5.01
CA ARG A 153 2.38 7.05 -5.99
C ARG A 153 1.94 7.68 -7.32
N ARG A 154 0.65 7.66 -7.63
CA ARG A 154 0.03 8.36 -8.78
C ARG A 154 -0.29 9.82 -8.49
N GLY A 155 0.01 10.34 -7.30
CA GLY A 155 -0.21 11.73 -6.94
C GLY A 155 -1.55 12.03 -6.27
N MET A 156 -2.41 11.03 -6.05
CA MET A 156 -3.67 11.20 -5.34
C MET A 156 -3.42 11.59 -3.88
N LYS A 157 -4.24 12.49 -3.37
CA LYS A 157 -4.17 13.04 -2.01
C LYS A 157 -5.50 12.86 -1.28
N GLU A 158 -5.71 13.65 -0.26
CA GLU A 158 -6.85 13.54 0.65
C GLU A 158 -8.20 13.73 -0.07
N GLU A 159 -8.27 14.61 -1.05
CA GLU A 159 -9.51 14.88 -1.82
C GLU A 159 -9.92 13.63 -2.62
N GLU A 160 -8.98 13.00 -3.30
CA GLU A 160 -9.25 11.78 -4.06
C GLU A 160 -9.64 10.61 -3.14
N MET A 161 -9.11 10.56 -1.92
CA MET A 161 -9.53 9.55 -0.94
C MET A 161 -11.00 9.70 -0.55
N GLN A 162 -11.51 10.93 -0.46
CA GLN A 162 -12.93 11.18 -0.23
C GLN A 162 -13.77 10.76 -1.45
N ARG A 163 -13.32 11.08 -2.67
CA ARG A 163 -13.97 10.63 -3.91
C ARG A 163 -14.02 9.10 -4.00
N ILE A 164 -12.94 8.42 -3.65
CA ILE A 164 -12.88 6.95 -3.62
C ILE A 164 -13.86 6.37 -2.61
N ALA A 165 -13.96 6.94 -1.41
CA ALA A 165 -14.94 6.52 -0.41
C ALA A 165 -16.37 6.64 -0.93
N LEU A 166 -16.68 7.76 -1.62
CA LEU A 166 -17.99 7.96 -2.27
C LEU A 166 -18.26 6.92 -3.36
N PHE A 167 -17.29 6.57 -4.20
CA PHE A 167 -17.47 5.52 -5.20
C PHE A 167 -17.75 4.17 -4.56
N ILE A 168 -17.06 3.83 -3.47
CA ILE A 168 -17.30 2.61 -2.71
C ILE A 168 -18.72 2.61 -2.13
N LYS A 169 -19.18 3.73 -1.56
CA LYS A 169 -20.55 3.88 -1.06
C LYS A 169 -21.58 3.65 -2.15
N ARG A 170 -21.46 4.33 -3.28
CA ARG A 170 -22.39 4.22 -4.42
C ARG A 170 -22.57 2.76 -4.85
N VAL A 171 -21.48 1.99 -4.88
CA VAL A 171 -21.52 0.56 -5.25
C VAL A 171 -22.11 -0.29 -4.15
N VAL A 172 -21.69 -0.08 -2.88
CA VAL A 172 -21.96 -1.05 -1.81
C VAL A 172 -23.25 -0.74 -1.07
N VAL A 173 -23.53 0.53 -0.79
CA VAL A 173 -24.66 1.02 0.01
C VAL A 173 -25.81 1.41 -0.89
N ASP A 174 -25.57 2.29 -1.87
CA ASP A 174 -26.62 2.86 -2.70
C ASP A 174 -27.07 1.92 -3.83
N ASP A 175 -26.37 0.80 -4.02
CA ASP A 175 -26.64 -0.22 -5.05
C ASP A 175 -26.75 0.35 -6.47
N GLU A 176 -25.99 1.41 -6.75
CA GLU A 176 -25.96 2.07 -8.04
C GLU A 176 -25.39 1.16 -9.13
N ASP A 177 -25.82 1.38 -10.37
CA ASP A 177 -25.29 0.66 -11.53
C ASP A 177 -23.75 0.76 -11.59
N THR A 178 -23.12 -0.39 -11.45
CA THR A 178 -21.65 -0.49 -11.43
C THR A 178 -20.99 0.06 -12.69
N ASN A 179 -21.66 0.07 -13.83
CA ASN A 179 -21.11 0.64 -15.08
C ASN A 179 -20.99 2.17 -14.99
N ARG A 180 -21.95 2.85 -14.37
CA ARG A 180 -21.87 4.31 -14.14
C ARG A 180 -20.73 4.66 -13.20
N VAL A 181 -20.62 3.93 -12.09
CA VAL A 181 -19.53 4.16 -11.14
C VAL A 181 -18.18 3.84 -11.79
N LYS A 182 -18.09 2.80 -12.61
CA LYS A 182 -16.90 2.45 -13.38
C LYS A 182 -16.44 3.60 -14.29
N GLU A 183 -17.36 4.26 -14.98
CA GLU A 183 -17.02 5.42 -15.83
C GLU A 183 -16.39 6.55 -15.00
N ASP A 184 -16.92 6.81 -13.81
CA ASP A 184 -16.39 7.85 -12.92
C ASP A 184 -15.03 7.46 -12.31
N VAL A 185 -14.85 6.18 -11.97
CA VAL A 185 -13.55 5.64 -11.55
C VAL A 185 -12.51 5.79 -12.66
N MET A 186 -12.89 5.50 -13.92
CA MET A 186 -12.00 5.66 -15.08
C MET A 186 -11.62 7.12 -15.27
N LYS A 187 -12.57 8.06 -15.21
CA LYS A 187 -12.28 9.51 -15.28
C LYS A 187 -11.29 9.92 -14.19
N LEU A 188 -11.52 9.49 -12.94
CA LEU A 188 -10.58 9.79 -11.85
C LEU A 188 -9.18 9.26 -12.18
N THR A 189 -9.06 8.02 -12.66
CA THR A 189 -7.73 7.45 -12.95
C THR A 189 -7.04 8.12 -14.14
N GLU A 190 -7.78 8.68 -15.10
CA GLU A 190 -7.23 9.45 -16.23
C GLU A 190 -6.58 10.76 -15.78
N GLU A 191 -7.00 11.36 -14.66
CA GLU A 191 -6.41 12.55 -14.08
C GLU A 191 -5.00 12.28 -13.47
N PHE A 192 -4.70 11.00 -13.14
CA PHE A 192 -3.51 10.60 -12.37
C PHE A 192 -2.66 9.57 -13.12
N GLN A 193 -2.16 9.93 -14.30
CA GLN A 193 -1.34 9.04 -15.15
C GLN A 193 0.16 9.11 -14.84
N GLU A 194 0.61 10.19 -14.25
CA GLU A 194 2.02 10.39 -13.90
C GLU A 194 2.42 9.63 -12.65
N ILE A 195 3.71 9.38 -12.51
CA ILE A 195 4.28 8.80 -11.29
C ILE A 195 4.94 9.93 -10.50
N GLU A 196 4.54 10.07 -9.25
CA GLU A 196 5.13 11.02 -8.32
C GLU A 196 6.17 10.35 -7.39
N TYR A 197 6.90 11.16 -6.63
CA TYR A 197 7.98 10.71 -5.73
C TYR A 197 9.10 9.96 -6.46
N CYS A 198 9.42 10.36 -7.69
CA CYS A 198 10.46 9.80 -8.54
C CYS A 198 11.36 10.90 -9.11
N PHE A 199 12.50 10.52 -9.66
CA PHE A 199 13.30 11.42 -10.51
C PHE A 199 12.55 11.66 -11.81
N LYS A 200 12.45 12.93 -12.20
CA LYS A 200 11.85 13.38 -13.48
C LYS A 200 12.95 13.76 -14.44
#